data_ea3a1b28e819c5eb303f12a3bcf89508
#
_entry.id   ea3a1b28e819c5eb303f12a3bcf89508
#
_cell.length_a   1.000
_cell.length_b   1.000
_cell.length_c   1.000
_cell.angle_alpha   90.00
_cell.angle_beta   90.00
_cell.angle_gamma   90.00
#
_symmetry.space_group_name_H-M   'P 1'
#
loop_
_entity.id
_entity.type
_entity.pdbx_description
1 polymer ?
#
loop_
_entity_poly.entity_id
_entity_poly.type
_entity_poly.pdbx_seq_one_letter_code
_entity_poly.pdbx_strand_id
1 'polypeptide(L)'
;MRIASRVRAEIDSPIGSSYALLAERAGRRPLLDLGQAAPPYPPAPSVVEHVREVARSPLGHAYVGGPGLEPLRAAFAADLTAAYRAPVDAADVVVTAGCNQAFCLVMGALTEPGDEVVTVLPAYFNHDMWLRMNGLRPVYLDPGPDLVPSPDAAAALLTPRTRAIVLVTPGNPTGVTIPPAVITGFAALARERGVALVLDETYRSFRGTTAPAHELFADPAWRDTVVSLHSFSKDLAIPGYRVGAVVASAELNREVLKLLDCVAIGSPRIGQEAAWAGLTTAQEWRAERAAEIAERRAGFAAAMADRPGGFEIAAIGGFFAWVRHPFPDRSTEQVVRELVTQQDLLVIPGTAFTPDDRRMLRVSIGNLDPQRVADVVERLTEAGEN
;
A
#
# COMPACT_ATOMS: atom_id res chain seq x y z
N MET A 1 -30.86 16.09 -6.96
CA MET A 1 -29.40 16.31 -6.89
C MET A 1 -28.72 15.51 -8.00
N ARG A 2 -27.81 16.11 -8.79
CA ARG A 2 -27.06 15.42 -9.85
C ARG A 2 -25.69 15.01 -9.31
N ILE A 3 -25.37 13.70 -9.36
CA ILE A 3 -24.07 13.16 -9.00
C ILE A 3 -23.18 13.16 -10.25
N ALA A 4 -21.90 13.46 -10.08
CA ALA A 4 -20.93 13.44 -11.18
C ALA A 4 -20.84 12.04 -11.79
N SER A 5 -20.94 11.95 -13.13
CA SER A 5 -20.97 10.67 -13.84
C SER A 5 -19.73 9.81 -13.59
N ARG A 6 -18.54 10.44 -13.55
CA ARG A 6 -17.27 9.76 -13.30
C ARG A 6 -17.19 9.07 -11.94
N VAL A 7 -17.86 9.62 -10.91
CA VAL A 7 -17.91 9.01 -9.57
C VAL A 7 -18.95 7.89 -9.55
N ARG A 8 -20.10 8.10 -10.23
CA ARG A 8 -21.15 7.07 -10.29
C ARG A 8 -20.75 5.83 -11.11
N ALA A 9 -19.88 6.01 -12.09
CA ALA A 9 -19.39 4.92 -12.94
C ALA A 9 -18.30 4.09 -12.28
N GLU A 10 -17.77 4.55 -11.12
CA GLU A 10 -16.73 3.82 -10.40
C GLU A 10 -17.32 2.71 -9.53
N ILE A 11 -16.53 1.66 -9.29
CA ILE A 11 -16.90 0.56 -8.39
C ILE A 11 -17.00 1.03 -6.95
N ASP A 12 -17.80 0.35 -6.15
CA ASP A 12 -17.79 0.51 -4.70
C ASP A 12 -16.43 0.05 -4.12
N SER A 13 -16.14 0.50 -2.88
CA SER A 13 -14.90 0.07 -2.20
C SER A 13 -14.80 -1.45 -2.17
N PRO A 14 -13.78 -2.09 -2.79
CA PRO A 14 -13.63 -3.54 -2.81
C PRO A 14 -13.56 -4.16 -1.41
N ILE A 15 -12.96 -3.45 -0.45
CA ILE A 15 -12.94 -3.87 0.96
C ILE A 15 -14.37 -3.85 1.50
N GLY A 16 -15.10 -2.73 1.34
CA GLY A 16 -16.48 -2.60 1.81
C GLY A 16 -17.40 -3.67 1.23
N SER A 17 -17.31 -3.90 -0.10
CA SER A 17 -18.10 -4.93 -0.79
C SER A 17 -17.80 -6.34 -0.29
N SER A 18 -16.52 -6.66 -0.04
CA SER A 18 -16.14 -7.96 0.50
C SER A 18 -16.63 -8.15 1.95
N TYR A 19 -16.57 -7.11 2.78
CA TYR A 19 -17.11 -7.15 4.15
C TYR A 19 -18.65 -7.23 4.18
N ALA A 20 -19.34 -6.69 3.20
CA ALA A 20 -20.80 -6.82 3.11
C ALA A 20 -21.25 -8.29 3.00
N LEU A 21 -20.43 -9.17 2.40
CA LEU A 21 -20.70 -10.61 2.33
C LEU A 21 -20.76 -11.30 3.71
N LEU A 22 -20.18 -10.69 4.74
CA LEU A 22 -20.23 -11.24 6.11
C LEU A 22 -21.66 -11.36 6.64
N ALA A 23 -22.61 -10.56 6.14
CA ALA A 23 -24.03 -10.66 6.49
C ALA A 23 -24.69 -11.96 5.94
N GLU A 24 -24.09 -12.57 4.92
CA GLU A 24 -24.58 -13.80 4.29
C GLU A 24 -23.94 -15.07 4.89
N ARG A 25 -22.99 -14.92 5.83
CA ARG A 25 -22.29 -16.05 6.46
C ARG A 25 -23.22 -16.99 7.19
N ALA A 26 -22.99 -18.28 7.02
CA ALA A 26 -23.60 -19.29 7.89
C ALA A 26 -23.08 -19.25 9.34
N GLY A 27 -21.85 -18.75 9.53
CA GLY A 27 -21.21 -18.55 10.83
C GLY A 27 -20.94 -19.85 11.60
N ARG A 28 -20.60 -20.90 10.88
CA ARG A 28 -20.34 -22.24 11.47
C ARG A 28 -19.02 -22.31 12.23
N ARG A 29 -18.05 -21.54 11.78
CA ARG A 29 -16.69 -21.47 12.33
C ARG A 29 -16.29 -20.00 12.63
N PRO A 30 -15.32 -19.73 13.50
CA PRO A 30 -14.78 -18.38 13.67
C PRO A 30 -14.27 -17.82 12.35
N LEU A 31 -14.57 -16.56 12.04
CA LEU A 31 -14.10 -15.91 10.81
C LEU A 31 -12.55 -15.92 10.73
N LEU A 32 -12.03 -16.26 9.56
CA LEU A 32 -10.67 -15.96 9.15
C LEU A 32 -10.70 -14.72 8.28
N ASP A 33 -10.39 -13.57 8.86
CA ASP A 33 -10.34 -12.29 8.15
C ASP A 33 -8.95 -12.05 7.57
N LEU A 34 -8.79 -12.36 6.29
CA LEU A 34 -7.58 -12.11 5.50
C LEU A 34 -7.85 -11.07 4.40
N GLY A 35 -8.91 -10.27 4.57
CA GLY A 35 -9.33 -9.23 3.63
C GLY A 35 -8.56 -7.93 3.82
N GLN A 36 -8.74 -7.23 4.95
CA GLN A 36 -8.09 -5.95 5.18
C GLN A 36 -6.67 -6.13 5.74
N ALA A 37 -5.68 -5.56 5.04
CA ALA A 37 -4.30 -5.57 5.51
C ALA A 37 -4.11 -4.62 6.70
N ALA A 38 -4.26 -5.12 7.92
CA ALA A 38 -4.03 -4.38 9.15
C ALA A 38 -3.19 -5.24 10.11
N PRO A 39 -2.17 -4.69 10.79
CA PRO A 39 -1.46 -5.41 11.82
C PRO A 39 -2.44 -5.90 12.90
N PRO A 40 -2.37 -7.18 13.33
CA PRO A 40 -3.32 -7.74 14.31
C PRO A 40 -2.89 -7.48 15.76
N TYR A 41 -1.80 -6.76 15.95
CA TYR A 41 -1.21 -6.41 17.24
C TYR A 41 -1.32 -4.90 17.50
N PRO A 42 -1.34 -4.46 18.77
CA PRO A 42 -1.33 -3.04 19.13
C PRO A 42 0.02 -2.39 18.77
N PRO A 43 0.05 -1.04 18.66
CA PRO A 43 1.31 -0.32 18.56
C PRO A 43 2.20 -0.52 19.80
N ALA A 44 3.48 -0.17 19.69
CA ALA A 44 4.41 -0.28 20.80
C ALA A 44 3.89 0.45 22.05
N PRO A 45 4.09 -0.09 23.27
CA PRO A 45 3.61 0.53 24.51
C PRO A 45 4.09 1.99 24.68
N SER A 46 5.31 2.32 24.27
CA SER A 46 5.86 3.69 24.29
C SER A 46 5.05 4.66 23.41
N VAL A 47 4.54 4.20 22.27
CA VAL A 47 3.67 4.99 21.39
C VAL A 47 2.33 5.27 22.06
N VAL A 48 1.72 4.26 22.69
CA VAL A 48 0.44 4.41 23.40
C VAL A 48 0.58 5.41 24.57
N GLU A 49 1.66 5.30 25.35
CA GLU A 49 1.87 6.20 26.48
C GLU A 49 2.11 7.64 26.03
N HIS A 50 2.97 7.86 25.01
CA HIS A 50 3.17 9.19 24.46
C HIS A 50 1.86 9.82 23.96
N VAL A 51 1.03 9.06 23.24
CA VAL A 51 -0.29 9.54 22.77
C VAL A 51 -1.19 9.94 23.94
N ARG A 52 -1.18 9.18 25.04
CA ARG A 52 -1.95 9.51 26.26
C ARG A 52 -1.49 10.81 26.90
N GLU A 53 -0.18 11.06 26.97
CA GLU A 53 0.40 12.29 27.48
C GLU A 53 0.03 13.49 26.60
N VAL A 54 0.20 13.36 25.28
CA VAL A 54 -0.15 14.41 24.33
C VAL A 54 -1.63 14.74 24.37
N ALA A 55 -2.52 13.74 24.47
CA ALA A 55 -3.96 13.95 24.52
C ALA A 55 -4.40 14.75 25.79
N ARG A 56 -3.63 14.71 26.87
CA ARG A 56 -3.86 15.51 28.08
C ARG A 56 -3.26 16.91 27.98
N SER A 57 -2.33 17.14 27.06
CA SER A 57 -1.67 18.42 26.87
C SER A 57 -2.57 19.38 26.06
N PRO A 58 -2.55 20.68 26.34
CA PRO A 58 -3.18 21.70 25.51
C PRO A 58 -2.75 21.66 24.05
N LEU A 59 -1.50 21.27 23.78
CA LEU A 59 -0.96 21.10 22.43
C LEU A 59 -1.64 19.95 21.67
N GLY A 60 -2.13 18.93 22.35
CA GLY A 60 -2.81 17.78 21.73
C GLY A 60 -4.04 18.14 20.90
N HIS A 61 -4.66 19.29 21.19
CA HIS A 61 -5.85 19.79 20.54
C HIS A 61 -5.59 20.88 19.49
N ALA A 62 -4.33 21.30 19.33
CA ALA A 62 -3.97 22.36 18.41
C ALA A 62 -3.77 21.82 16.99
N TYR A 63 -4.11 22.65 16.00
CA TYR A 63 -3.74 22.36 14.63
C TYR A 63 -2.23 22.19 14.47
N VAL A 64 -1.85 21.33 13.55
CA VAL A 64 -0.50 21.27 12.99
C VAL A 64 -0.61 21.71 11.54
N GLY A 65 -0.17 22.91 11.25
CA GLY A 65 -0.22 23.45 9.91
C GLY A 65 0.99 23.08 9.07
N GLY A 66 0.90 23.43 7.79
CA GLY A 66 1.99 23.28 6.85
C GLY A 66 2.44 21.83 6.67
N PRO A 67 3.77 21.59 6.59
CA PRO A 67 4.32 20.27 6.26
C PRO A 67 4.21 19.23 7.37
N GLY A 68 3.65 19.57 8.53
CA GLY A 68 3.56 18.69 9.69
C GLY A 68 4.60 18.99 10.77
N LEU A 69 4.54 18.26 11.89
CA LEU A 69 5.43 18.41 13.04
C LEU A 69 6.90 18.30 12.62
N GLU A 70 7.67 19.32 12.93
CA GLU A 70 9.11 19.35 12.62
C GLU A 70 9.85 18.15 13.24
N PRO A 71 9.65 17.78 14.54
CA PRO A 71 10.29 16.60 15.10
C PRO A 71 9.97 15.30 14.36
N LEU A 72 8.73 15.12 13.88
CA LEU A 72 8.37 13.94 13.07
C LEU A 72 9.09 13.95 11.74
N ARG A 73 9.11 15.08 11.03
CA ARG A 73 9.79 15.20 9.73
C ARG A 73 11.29 14.92 9.84
N ALA A 74 11.93 15.48 10.89
CA ALA A 74 13.34 15.23 11.16
C ALA A 74 13.61 13.76 11.49
N ALA A 75 12.80 13.14 12.37
CA ALA A 75 12.94 11.73 12.72
C ALA A 75 12.72 10.81 11.50
N PHE A 76 11.75 11.15 10.65
CA PHE A 76 11.47 10.34 9.45
C PHE A 76 12.56 10.50 8.38
N ALA A 77 13.07 11.71 8.17
CA ALA A 77 14.20 11.94 7.28
C ALA A 77 15.45 11.17 7.74
N ALA A 78 15.72 11.12 9.05
CA ALA A 78 16.79 10.32 9.63
C ALA A 78 16.57 8.80 9.42
N ASP A 79 15.34 8.30 9.61
CA ASP A 79 14.96 6.89 9.36
C ASP A 79 15.18 6.52 7.88
N LEU A 80 14.80 7.41 6.95
CA LEU A 80 15.03 7.21 5.52
C LEU A 80 16.52 7.26 5.18
N THR A 81 17.26 8.23 5.71
CA THR A 81 18.71 8.35 5.51
C THR A 81 19.44 7.07 5.94
N ALA A 82 19.05 6.49 7.08
CA ALA A 82 19.60 5.22 7.55
C ALA A 82 19.20 4.05 6.63
N ALA A 83 17.92 3.98 6.23
CA ALA A 83 17.39 2.88 5.42
C ALA A 83 17.95 2.86 3.98
N TYR A 84 18.13 4.03 3.38
CA TYR A 84 18.62 4.18 2.00
C TYR A 84 20.12 4.46 1.91
N ARG A 85 20.79 4.69 3.04
CA ARG A 85 22.22 5.05 3.12
C ARG A 85 22.56 6.27 2.25
N ALA A 86 21.63 7.21 2.19
CA ALA A 86 21.71 8.39 1.34
C ALA A 86 20.95 9.54 2.02
N PRO A 87 21.36 10.80 1.87
CA PRO A 87 20.76 11.92 2.60
C PRO A 87 19.34 12.22 2.11
N VAL A 88 18.41 12.29 3.06
CA VAL A 88 17.06 12.83 2.91
C VAL A 88 16.87 13.90 3.96
N ASP A 89 16.39 15.07 3.57
CA ASP A 89 16.23 16.20 4.47
C ASP A 89 14.80 16.30 5.01
N ALA A 90 14.63 16.84 6.22
CA ALA A 90 13.31 17.12 6.77
C ALA A 90 12.48 18.08 5.89
N ALA A 91 13.15 18.91 5.08
CA ALA A 91 12.52 19.82 4.14
C ALA A 91 11.87 19.06 2.94
N ASP A 92 12.36 17.89 2.62
CA ASP A 92 11.77 17.03 1.57
C ASP A 92 10.45 16.37 2.01
N VAL A 93 10.13 16.40 3.31
CA VAL A 93 9.01 15.64 3.92
C VAL A 93 7.79 16.51 4.14
N VAL A 94 6.64 16.07 3.62
CA VAL A 94 5.31 16.58 3.97
C VAL A 94 4.47 15.46 4.58
N VAL A 95 3.94 15.67 5.78
CA VAL A 95 3.11 14.69 6.50
C VAL A 95 1.67 14.77 6.01
N THR A 96 1.06 13.60 5.74
CA THR A 96 -0.29 13.47 5.19
C THR A 96 -1.18 12.58 6.07
N ALA A 97 -2.49 12.60 5.86
CA ALA A 97 -3.42 11.71 6.57
C ALA A 97 -3.39 10.28 5.95
N GLY A 98 -2.23 9.66 5.97
CA GLY A 98 -1.93 8.35 5.39
C GLY A 98 -1.51 8.43 3.92
N CYS A 99 -0.96 7.31 3.40
CA CYS A 99 -0.41 7.23 2.04
C CYS A 99 -1.47 7.47 0.95
N ASN A 100 -2.73 7.09 1.15
CA ASN A 100 -3.79 7.39 0.19
C ASN A 100 -3.96 8.91 -0.03
N GLN A 101 -3.93 9.71 1.05
CA GLN A 101 -3.96 11.17 0.89
C GLN A 101 -2.69 11.67 0.21
N ALA A 102 -1.52 11.12 0.55
CA ALA A 102 -0.26 11.46 -0.12
C ALA A 102 -0.37 11.27 -1.63
N PHE A 103 -0.87 10.12 -2.08
CA PHE A 103 -1.09 9.83 -3.49
C PHE A 103 -2.06 10.84 -4.15
N CYS A 104 -3.22 11.08 -3.52
CA CYS A 104 -4.21 12.02 -4.04
C CYS A 104 -3.64 13.43 -4.22
N LEU A 105 -2.89 13.93 -3.22
CA LEU A 105 -2.30 15.27 -3.26
C LEU A 105 -1.20 15.38 -4.32
N VAL A 106 -0.34 14.36 -4.42
CA VAL A 106 0.73 14.31 -5.44
C VAL A 106 0.14 14.25 -6.84
N MET A 107 -0.83 13.37 -7.08
CA MET A 107 -1.49 13.32 -8.39
C MET A 107 -2.23 14.64 -8.71
N GLY A 108 -2.90 15.23 -7.73
CA GLY A 108 -3.57 16.53 -7.91
C GLY A 108 -2.60 17.68 -8.22
N ALA A 109 -1.34 17.57 -7.78
CA ALA A 109 -0.30 18.58 -8.08
C ALA A 109 0.40 18.33 -9.42
N LEU A 110 0.46 17.08 -9.90
CA LEU A 110 1.21 16.69 -11.09
C LEU A 110 0.36 16.61 -12.37
N THR A 111 -0.98 16.52 -12.25
CA THR A 111 -1.83 16.11 -13.38
C THR A 111 -3.03 17.02 -13.56
N GLU A 112 -3.55 17.05 -14.80
CA GLU A 112 -4.80 17.68 -15.19
C GLU A 112 -5.78 16.63 -15.77
N PRO A 113 -7.10 16.88 -15.76
CA PRO A 113 -8.06 15.97 -16.36
C PRO A 113 -7.72 15.65 -17.83
N GLY A 114 -7.65 14.36 -18.15
CA GLY A 114 -7.25 13.85 -19.47
C GLY A 114 -5.78 13.41 -19.55
N ASP A 115 -4.97 13.73 -18.55
CA ASP A 115 -3.61 13.24 -18.45
C ASP A 115 -3.57 11.73 -18.15
N GLU A 116 -2.46 11.11 -18.49
CA GLU A 116 -2.20 9.69 -18.38
C GLU A 116 -1.22 9.39 -17.23
N VAL A 117 -1.53 8.34 -16.47
CA VAL A 117 -0.67 7.82 -15.40
C VAL A 117 -0.44 6.34 -15.64
N VAL A 118 0.81 5.95 -15.84
CA VAL A 118 1.17 4.53 -15.99
C VAL A 118 1.14 3.86 -14.62
N THR A 119 0.35 2.79 -14.49
CA THR A 119 0.24 1.96 -13.28
C THR A 119 0.53 0.50 -13.61
N VAL A 120 1.22 -0.20 -12.72
CA VAL A 120 1.58 -1.62 -12.90
C VAL A 120 0.41 -2.50 -12.46
N LEU A 121 0.02 -3.46 -13.29
CA LEU A 121 -0.95 -4.50 -12.91
C LEU A 121 -0.30 -5.62 -12.07
N PRO A 122 -1.03 -6.19 -11.13
CA PRO A 122 -2.32 -5.73 -10.58
C PRO A 122 -2.14 -4.41 -9.81
N ALA A 123 -3.01 -3.44 -10.08
CA ALA A 123 -2.89 -2.08 -9.53
C ALA A 123 -3.61 -1.95 -8.19
N TYR A 124 -3.05 -1.17 -7.26
CA TYR A 124 -3.76 -0.87 -6.01
C TYR A 124 -5.04 -0.08 -6.30
N PHE A 125 -6.19 -0.67 -5.98
CA PHE A 125 -7.51 -0.17 -6.41
C PHE A 125 -7.78 1.27 -5.99
N ASN A 126 -7.32 1.74 -4.81
CA ASN A 126 -7.56 3.13 -4.41
C ASN A 126 -6.81 4.13 -5.29
N HIS A 127 -5.62 3.79 -5.79
CA HIS A 127 -4.92 4.61 -6.77
C HIS A 127 -5.71 4.68 -8.07
N ASP A 128 -6.10 3.54 -8.60
CA ASP A 128 -6.80 3.41 -9.87
C ASP A 128 -8.18 4.10 -9.85
N MET A 129 -8.99 3.82 -8.82
CA MET A 129 -10.28 4.48 -8.61
C MET A 129 -10.15 5.99 -8.52
N TRP A 130 -9.14 6.47 -7.77
CA TRP A 130 -8.96 7.92 -7.59
C TRP A 130 -8.58 8.60 -8.92
N LEU A 131 -7.68 7.99 -9.71
CA LEU A 131 -7.32 8.50 -11.03
C LEU A 131 -8.56 8.65 -11.92
N ARG A 132 -9.36 7.59 -12.06
CA ARG A 132 -10.58 7.62 -12.89
C ARG A 132 -11.62 8.63 -12.38
N MET A 133 -11.84 8.69 -11.06
CA MET A 133 -12.78 9.65 -10.47
C MET A 133 -12.35 11.11 -10.65
N ASN A 134 -11.06 11.36 -10.89
CA ASN A 134 -10.55 12.72 -11.18
C ASN A 134 -10.37 13.01 -12.66
N GLY A 135 -10.85 12.11 -13.54
CA GLY A 135 -10.80 12.29 -14.98
C GLY A 135 -9.42 12.04 -15.59
N LEU A 136 -8.55 11.39 -14.87
CA LEU A 136 -7.25 10.90 -15.35
C LEU A 136 -7.41 9.54 -16.04
N ARG A 137 -6.45 9.18 -16.87
CA ARG A 137 -6.44 7.92 -17.60
C ARG A 137 -5.35 7.00 -17.08
N PRO A 138 -5.70 5.95 -16.28
CA PRO A 138 -4.74 4.90 -15.99
C PRO A 138 -4.32 4.20 -17.28
N VAL A 139 -3.01 4.04 -17.47
CA VAL A 139 -2.40 3.25 -18.54
C VAL A 139 -1.76 2.05 -17.89
N TYR A 140 -2.28 0.87 -18.18
CA TYR A 140 -1.87 -0.33 -17.48
C TYR A 140 -0.63 -0.97 -18.10
N LEU A 141 0.41 -1.13 -17.29
CA LEU A 141 1.61 -1.89 -17.61
C LEU A 141 1.46 -3.32 -17.08
N ASP A 142 1.40 -4.30 -17.97
CA ASP A 142 1.47 -5.70 -17.56
C ASP A 142 2.91 -6.07 -17.20
N PRO A 143 3.18 -6.54 -15.97
CA PRO A 143 4.54 -6.83 -15.51
C PRO A 143 5.08 -8.17 -16.01
N GLY A 144 4.27 -8.96 -16.72
CA GLY A 144 4.63 -10.32 -17.11
C GLY A 144 4.45 -11.35 -15.98
N PRO A 145 4.91 -12.59 -16.20
CA PRO A 145 4.65 -13.71 -15.28
C PRO A 145 5.31 -13.57 -13.91
N ASP A 146 6.45 -12.90 -13.82
CA ASP A 146 7.20 -12.72 -12.58
C ASP A 146 6.66 -11.54 -11.73
N LEU A 147 5.65 -10.85 -12.24
CA LEU A 147 5.05 -9.66 -11.63
C LEU A 147 6.07 -8.55 -11.31
N VAL A 148 7.18 -8.52 -12.05
CA VAL A 148 8.21 -7.49 -12.00
C VAL A 148 8.12 -6.64 -13.27
N PRO A 149 7.77 -5.34 -13.19
CA PRO A 149 7.57 -4.52 -14.38
C PRO A 149 8.88 -4.22 -15.11
N SER A 150 8.80 -4.06 -16.45
CA SER A 150 9.93 -3.70 -17.30
C SER A 150 9.89 -2.21 -17.65
N PRO A 151 11.00 -1.46 -17.45
CA PRO A 151 11.12 -0.09 -17.94
C PRO A 151 10.94 0.02 -19.47
N ASP A 152 11.46 -0.95 -20.24
CA ASP A 152 11.32 -0.95 -21.70
C ASP A 152 9.86 -1.12 -22.13
N ALA A 153 9.12 -2.01 -21.47
CA ALA A 153 7.70 -2.16 -21.74
C ALA A 153 6.91 -0.90 -21.36
N ALA A 154 7.30 -0.24 -20.26
CA ALA A 154 6.70 1.05 -19.87
C ALA A 154 6.99 2.15 -20.91
N ALA A 155 8.21 2.21 -21.44
CA ALA A 155 8.62 3.21 -22.44
C ALA A 155 7.70 3.20 -23.67
N ALA A 156 7.21 2.03 -24.08
CA ALA A 156 6.29 1.87 -25.21
C ALA A 156 4.87 2.40 -24.92
N LEU A 157 4.50 2.58 -23.66
CA LEU A 157 3.18 3.09 -23.23
C LEU A 157 3.15 4.60 -23.04
N LEU A 158 4.33 5.25 -22.96
CA LEU A 158 4.40 6.69 -22.67
C LEU A 158 3.98 7.51 -23.89
N THR A 159 3.12 8.49 -23.64
CA THR A 159 2.66 9.47 -24.63
C THR A 159 2.95 10.90 -24.15
N PRO A 160 2.77 11.93 -24.98
CA PRO A 160 2.88 13.33 -24.53
C PRO A 160 1.91 13.74 -23.41
N ARG A 161 0.90 12.91 -23.13
CA ARG A 161 -0.05 13.12 -22.01
C ARG A 161 0.36 12.42 -20.74
N THR A 162 1.35 11.54 -20.79
CA THR A 162 1.83 10.85 -19.58
C THR A 162 2.50 11.86 -18.64
N ARG A 163 2.12 11.84 -17.35
CA ARG A 163 2.68 12.72 -16.32
C ARG A 163 3.41 11.95 -15.23
N ALA A 164 3.02 10.71 -14.99
CA ALA A 164 3.66 9.91 -13.95
C ALA A 164 3.68 8.42 -14.29
N ILE A 165 4.67 7.73 -13.71
CA ILE A 165 4.73 6.27 -13.60
C ILE A 165 4.63 5.94 -12.11
N VAL A 166 3.69 5.06 -11.73
CA VAL A 166 3.47 4.66 -10.34
C VAL A 166 3.92 3.23 -10.12
N LEU A 167 4.84 3.04 -9.17
CA LEU A 167 5.27 1.73 -8.71
C LEU A 167 4.88 1.55 -7.24
N VAL A 168 4.37 0.37 -6.88
CA VAL A 168 4.08 -0.01 -5.49
C VAL A 168 5.03 -1.13 -5.09
N THR A 169 5.91 -0.88 -4.11
CA THR A 169 6.92 -1.87 -3.73
C THR A 169 7.25 -1.87 -2.22
N PRO A 170 7.10 -3.01 -1.53
CA PRO A 170 6.42 -4.26 -1.93
C PRO A 170 4.98 -4.03 -2.37
N GLY A 171 4.53 -4.79 -3.39
CA GLY A 171 3.25 -4.59 -4.07
C GLY A 171 2.03 -4.93 -3.20
N ASN A 172 0.98 -4.15 -3.34
CA ASN A 172 -0.38 -4.52 -2.98
C ASN A 172 -1.16 -4.62 -4.30
N PRO A 173 -1.57 -5.83 -4.73
CA PRO A 173 -1.89 -7.01 -3.90
C PRO A 173 -0.82 -8.12 -3.85
N THR A 174 0.23 -8.07 -4.66
CA THR A 174 1.09 -9.24 -4.94
C THR A 174 2.13 -9.56 -3.87
N GLY A 175 2.52 -8.57 -3.07
CA GLY A 175 3.65 -8.66 -2.16
C GLY A 175 5.04 -8.58 -2.83
N VAL A 176 5.11 -8.62 -4.16
CA VAL A 176 6.38 -8.61 -4.90
C VAL A 176 7.17 -7.34 -4.59
N THR A 177 8.44 -7.52 -4.27
CA THR A 177 9.39 -6.43 -4.14
C THR A 177 10.08 -6.20 -5.49
N ILE A 178 9.96 -5.01 -6.04
CA ILE A 178 10.62 -4.64 -7.29
C ILE A 178 12.13 -4.52 -7.03
N PRO A 179 12.98 -5.18 -7.84
CA PRO A 179 14.43 -5.12 -7.66
C PRO A 179 14.99 -3.69 -7.81
N PRO A 180 16.02 -3.29 -7.02
CA PRO A 180 16.59 -1.95 -7.07
C PRO A 180 17.04 -1.52 -8.48
N ALA A 181 17.62 -2.43 -9.25
CA ALA A 181 18.06 -2.15 -10.62
C ALA A 181 16.88 -1.80 -11.56
N VAL A 182 15.72 -2.44 -11.36
CA VAL A 182 14.49 -2.15 -12.12
C VAL A 182 13.97 -0.76 -11.75
N ILE A 183 13.94 -0.43 -10.45
CA ILE A 183 13.54 0.91 -9.97
C ILE A 183 14.47 1.98 -10.56
N THR A 184 15.78 1.74 -10.59
CA THR A 184 16.77 2.63 -11.25
C THR A 184 16.47 2.80 -12.74
N GLY A 185 16.11 1.74 -13.45
CA GLY A 185 15.70 1.81 -14.86
C GLY A 185 14.46 2.67 -15.06
N PHE A 186 13.45 2.56 -14.19
CA PHE A 186 12.27 3.43 -14.22
C PHE A 186 12.61 4.89 -13.91
N ALA A 187 13.52 5.16 -12.99
CA ALA A 187 13.96 6.53 -12.71
C ALA A 187 14.69 7.15 -13.91
N ALA A 188 15.52 6.39 -14.60
CA ALA A 188 16.20 6.83 -15.83
C ALA A 188 15.18 7.13 -16.94
N LEU A 189 14.20 6.23 -17.17
CA LEU A 189 13.12 6.42 -18.12
C LEU A 189 12.29 7.68 -17.80
N ALA A 190 11.89 7.83 -16.55
CA ALA A 190 11.08 8.96 -16.11
C ALA A 190 11.82 10.30 -16.33
N ARG A 191 13.11 10.35 -15.99
CA ARG A 191 13.98 11.52 -16.23
C ARG A 191 14.10 11.82 -17.73
N GLU A 192 14.35 10.81 -18.56
CA GLU A 192 14.45 10.97 -20.02
C GLU A 192 13.17 11.56 -20.64
N ARG A 193 12.03 11.11 -20.13
CA ARG A 193 10.70 11.50 -20.66
C ARG A 193 10.09 12.72 -19.98
N GLY A 194 10.75 13.27 -18.96
CA GLY A 194 10.25 14.43 -18.20
C GLY A 194 8.93 14.13 -17.46
N VAL A 195 8.74 12.89 -16.95
CA VAL A 195 7.59 12.47 -16.17
C VAL A 195 8.02 12.13 -14.73
N ALA A 196 7.08 12.17 -13.78
CA ALA A 196 7.39 11.80 -12.40
C ALA A 196 7.44 10.27 -12.23
N LEU A 197 8.40 9.77 -11.45
CA LEU A 197 8.37 8.42 -10.88
C LEU A 197 7.82 8.48 -9.46
N VAL A 198 6.64 7.92 -9.24
CA VAL A 198 5.99 7.87 -7.92
C VAL A 198 6.14 6.47 -7.35
N LEU A 199 6.83 6.36 -6.21
CA LEU A 199 7.09 5.12 -5.49
C LEU A 199 6.19 5.04 -4.26
N ASP A 200 5.21 4.15 -4.23
CA ASP A 200 4.48 3.81 -3.00
C ASP A 200 5.26 2.73 -2.24
N GLU A 201 5.86 3.12 -1.14
CA GLU A 201 6.71 2.28 -0.31
C GLU A 201 6.06 1.95 1.05
N THR A 202 4.72 1.89 1.08
CA THR A 202 3.92 1.59 2.28
C THR A 202 4.40 0.34 3.03
N TYR A 203 4.95 -0.65 2.34
CA TYR A 203 5.38 -1.91 2.92
C TYR A 203 6.90 -2.08 2.97
N ARG A 204 7.69 -1.01 2.82
CA ARG A 204 9.16 -1.06 2.75
C ARG A 204 9.84 -1.83 3.89
N SER A 205 9.29 -1.75 5.11
CA SER A 205 9.83 -2.42 6.30
C SER A 205 9.64 -3.96 6.28
N PHE A 206 8.81 -4.49 5.37
CA PHE A 206 8.46 -5.91 5.32
C PHE A 206 9.10 -6.66 4.14
N ARG A 207 10.17 -6.13 3.58
CA ARG A 207 10.91 -6.77 2.46
C ARG A 207 11.70 -8.02 2.88
N GLY A 208 11.96 -8.20 4.16
CA GLY A 208 12.77 -9.30 4.68
C GLY A 208 14.29 -9.11 4.48
N THR A 209 14.72 -7.88 4.20
CA THR A 209 16.13 -7.50 4.05
C THR A 209 16.36 -6.08 4.57
N THR A 210 17.58 -5.82 5.06
CA THR A 210 18.03 -4.49 5.48
C THR A 210 18.78 -3.73 4.38
N ALA A 211 18.93 -4.33 3.20
CA ALA A 211 19.50 -3.63 2.04
C ALA A 211 18.58 -2.48 1.61
N PRO A 212 19.09 -1.35 1.09
CA PRO A 212 18.27 -0.29 0.54
C PRO A 212 17.27 -0.82 -0.49
N ALA A 213 16.07 -0.23 -0.52
CA ALA A 213 15.05 -0.59 -1.52
C ALA A 213 15.46 -0.12 -2.92
N HIS A 214 16.19 0.98 -2.98
CA HIS A 214 16.79 1.58 -4.16
C HIS A 214 17.93 2.53 -3.74
N GLU A 215 18.68 3.00 -4.71
CA GLU A 215 19.80 3.94 -4.49
C GLU A 215 19.49 5.36 -5.03
N LEU A 216 18.22 5.65 -5.35
CA LEU A 216 17.87 6.90 -6.01
C LEU A 216 18.22 8.15 -5.21
N PHE A 217 18.07 8.10 -3.89
CA PHE A 217 18.39 9.24 -3.00
C PHE A 217 19.89 9.59 -2.95
N ALA A 218 20.76 8.71 -3.45
CA ALA A 218 22.20 9.00 -3.54
C ALA A 218 22.53 10.02 -4.64
N ASP A 219 21.69 10.16 -5.67
CA ASP A 219 21.82 11.19 -6.72
C ASP A 219 21.04 12.45 -6.25
N PRO A 220 21.69 13.59 -5.98
CA PRO A 220 20.98 14.82 -5.56
C PRO A 220 19.87 15.26 -6.52
N ALA A 221 19.96 14.90 -7.81
CA ALA A 221 18.96 15.20 -8.83
C ALA A 221 17.71 14.29 -8.76
N TRP A 222 17.61 13.38 -7.79
CA TRP A 222 16.40 12.59 -7.59
C TRP A 222 15.15 13.48 -7.41
N ARG A 223 15.33 14.65 -6.81
CA ARG A 223 14.26 15.62 -6.53
C ARG A 223 13.56 16.13 -7.78
N ASP A 224 14.21 16.04 -8.95
CA ASP A 224 13.63 16.49 -10.22
C ASP A 224 12.66 15.46 -10.82
N THR A 225 12.64 14.22 -10.32
CA THR A 225 11.94 13.12 -10.97
C THR A 225 11.18 12.22 -9.99
N VAL A 226 11.74 11.97 -8.79
CA VAL A 226 11.25 10.94 -7.88
C VAL A 226 10.35 11.55 -6.80
N VAL A 227 9.23 10.91 -6.56
CA VAL A 227 8.32 11.15 -5.43
C VAL A 227 8.15 9.84 -4.68
N SER A 228 8.52 9.80 -3.40
CA SER A 228 8.30 8.62 -2.56
C SER A 228 7.16 8.84 -1.58
N LEU A 229 6.23 7.87 -1.53
CA LEU A 229 5.05 7.89 -0.68
C LEU A 229 5.18 6.85 0.42
N HIS A 230 4.85 7.24 1.65
CA HIS A 230 5.05 6.41 2.82
C HIS A 230 3.80 6.35 3.71
N SER A 231 3.65 5.22 4.40
CA SER A 231 2.62 5.01 5.42
C SER A 231 3.24 4.57 6.73
N PHE A 232 2.81 5.14 7.84
CA PHE A 232 3.14 4.66 9.18
C PHE A 232 2.12 3.63 9.72
N SER A 233 1.05 3.38 8.96
CA SER A 233 -0.06 2.50 9.37
C SER A 233 0.37 1.06 9.64
N LYS A 234 1.33 0.53 8.85
CA LYS A 234 1.72 -0.88 8.90
C LYS A 234 2.91 -1.10 9.81
N ASP A 235 3.95 -0.30 9.59
CA ASP A 235 5.22 -0.34 10.29
C ASP A 235 5.09 -0.08 11.79
N LEU A 236 4.18 0.83 12.19
CA LEU A 236 3.94 1.21 13.58
C LEU A 236 2.61 0.65 14.16
N ALA A 237 1.87 -0.15 13.39
CA ALA A 237 0.57 -0.67 13.77
C ALA A 237 -0.45 0.41 14.20
N ILE A 238 -0.47 1.55 13.50
CA ILE A 238 -1.36 2.69 13.76
C ILE A 238 -2.28 3.04 12.58
N PRO A 239 -2.96 2.09 11.93
CA PRO A 239 -3.78 2.39 10.75
C PRO A 239 -4.92 3.37 11.06
N GLY A 240 -5.46 3.33 12.26
CA GLY A 240 -6.54 4.22 12.72
C GLY A 240 -6.11 5.66 12.97
N TYR A 241 -4.81 5.93 13.17
CA TYR A 241 -4.30 7.29 13.44
C TYR A 241 -4.09 8.12 12.17
N ARG A 242 -4.19 7.50 10.98
CA ARG A 242 -4.16 8.18 9.68
C ARG A 242 -2.92 9.08 9.53
N VAL A 243 -1.75 8.50 9.42
CA VAL A 243 -0.49 9.23 9.19
C VAL A 243 0.37 8.55 8.12
N GLY A 244 0.90 9.37 7.23
CA GLY A 244 1.79 9.00 6.12
C GLY A 244 2.64 10.19 5.73
N ALA A 245 3.41 10.06 4.66
CA ALA A 245 4.27 11.15 4.19
C ALA A 245 4.47 11.12 2.68
N VAL A 246 4.68 12.29 2.09
CA VAL A 246 5.30 12.53 0.79
C VAL A 246 6.75 12.91 1.02
N VAL A 247 7.65 12.36 0.23
CA VAL A 247 9.06 12.76 0.14
C VAL A 247 9.33 13.18 -1.29
N ALA A 248 9.53 14.49 -1.50
CA ALA A 248 9.65 15.08 -2.84
C ALA A 248 10.46 16.40 -2.81
N SER A 249 10.66 16.99 -3.98
CA SER A 249 11.28 18.31 -4.09
C SER A 249 10.52 19.39 -3.33
N ALA A 250 11.23 20.45 -2.91
CA ALA A 250 10.60 21.60 -2.28
C ALA A 250 9.56 22.29 -3.20
N GLU A 251 9.76 22.22 -4.52
CA GLU A 251 8.83 22.77 -5.50
C GLU A 251 7.51 22.01 -5.48
N LEU A 252 7.55 20.69 -5.64
CA LEU A 252 6.34 19.86 -5.61
C LEU A 252 5.66 19.92 -4.22
N ASN A 253 6.44 19.87 -3.15
CA ASN A 253 5.91 19.95 -1.80
C ASN A 253 5.13 21.25 -1.53
N ARG A 254 5.56 22.37 -2.11
CA ARG A 254 4.82 23.64 -2.04
C ARG A 254 3.43 23.54 -2.68
N GLU A 255 3.30 22.85 -3.81
CA GLU A 255 2.01 22.63 -4.49
C GLU A 255 1.14 21.61 -3.75
N VAL A 256 1.74 20.54 -3.23
CA VAL A 256 1.07 19.56 -2.36
C VAL A 256 0.50 20.22 -1.11
N LEU A 257 1.22 21.17 -0.51
CA LEU A 257 0.76 21.90 0.67
C LEU A 257 -0.48 22.76 0.40
N LYS A 258 -0.61 23.37 -0.77
CA LYS A 258 -1.83 24.12 -1.14
C LYS A 258 -3.06 23.21 -1.18
N LEU A 259 -2.90 22.01 -1.76
CA LEU A 259 -3.98 21.02 -1.82
C LEU A 259 -4.29 20.47 -0.41
N LEU A 260 -3.27 20.19 0.39
CA LEU A 260 -3.44 19.71 1.76
C LEU A 260 -4.20 20.73 2.62
N ASP A 261 -3.87 22.01 2.48
CA ASP A 261 -4.55 23.09 3.21
C ASP A 261 -6.05 23.14 2.87
N CYS A 262 -6.40 23.00 1.59
CA CYS A 262 -7.81 22.99 1.14
C CYS A 262 -8.58 21.75 1.60
N VAL A 263 -7.90 20.58 1.72
CA VAL A 263 -8.55 19.30 2.03
C VAL A 263 -8.68 19.08 3.52
N ALA A 264 -7.65 19.47 4.31
CA ALA A 264 -7.58 19.10 5.72
C ALA A 264 -6.82 20.09 6.61
N ILE A 265 -6.34 21.24 6.08
CA ILE A 265 -5.44 22.20 6.76
C ILE A 265 -4.10 21.53 7.10
N GLY A 266 -4.11 20.30 7.60
CA GLY A 266 -2.96 19.49 7.97
C GLY A 266 -3.38 18.11 8.46
N SER A 267 -2.42 17.22 8.64
CA SER A 267 -2.68 15.87 9.16
C SER A 267 -3.02 15.90 10.65
N PRO A 268 -3.82 14.93 11.16
CA PRO A 268 -4.19 14.84 12.57
C PRO A 268 -2.95 14.83 13.48
N ARG A 269 -2.90 15.73 14.47
CA ARG A 269 -1.76 15.86 15.40
C ARG A 269 -1.45 14.56 16.13
N ILE A 270 -2.46 13.91 16.69
CA ILE A 270 -2.29 12.66 17.45
C ILE A 270 -1.61 11.57 16.61
N GLY A 271 -1.97 11.47 15.32
CA GLY A 271 -1.29 10.55 14.40
C GLY A 271 0.18 10.90 14.19
N GLN A 272 0.49 12.18 14.07
CA GLN A 272 1.87 12.65 13.90
C GLN A 272 2.71 12.39 15.16
N GLU A 273 2.17 12.64 16.35
CA GLU A 273 2.84 12.36 17.63
C GLU A 273 3.07 10.85 17.81
N ALA A 274 2.08 10.03 17.45
CA ALA A 274 2.22 8.57 17.47
C ALA A 274 3.34 8.08 16.52
N ALA A 275 3.40 8.63 15.31
CA ALA A 275 4.44 8.30 14.35
C ALA A 275 5.83 8.74 14.83
N TRP A 276 5.94 9.94 15.40
CA TRP A 276 7.19 10.42 15.98
C TRP A 276 7.68 9.50 17.11
N ALA A 277 6.81 9.18 18.07
CA ALA A 277 7.14 8.27 19.15
C ALA A 277 7.59 6.89 18.61
N GLY A 278 6.85 6.34 17.64
CA GLY A 278 7.20 5.06 17.03
C GLY A 278 8.56 5.04 16.33
N LEU A 279 8.92 6.14 15.65
CA LEU A 279 10.22 6.27 15.00
C LEU A 279 11.37 6.45 15.99
N THR A 280 11.13 7.10 17.14
CA THR A 280 12.18 7.47 18.08
C THR A 280 12.34 6.49 19.25
N THR A 281 11.32 5.74 19.59
CA THR A 281 11.33 4.90 20.80
C THR A 281 10.99 3.41 20.54
N ALA A 282 10.66 3.02 19.32
CA ALA A 282 10.16 1.68 19.06
C ALA A 282 10.95 0.93 17.95
N GLN A 283 12.23 1.21 17.77
CA GLN A 283 13.06 0.61 16.71
C GLN A 283 13.16 -0.91 16.85
N GLU A 284 13.42 -1.42 18.05
CA GLU A 284 13.50 -2.85 18.34
C GLU A 284 12.15 -3.54 18.09
N TRP A 285 11.07 -2.95 18.61
CA TRP A 285 9.71 -3.45 18.38
C TRP A 285 9.37 -3.53 16.88
N ARG A 286 9.75 -2.51 16.09
CA ARG A 286 9.55 -2.51 14.61
C ARG A 286 10.30 -3.67 13.95
N ALA A 287 11.55 -3.91 14.35
CA ALA A 287 12.36 -5.00 13.84
C ALA A 287 11.77 -6.37 14.18
N GLU A 288 11.31 -6.57 15.42
CA GLU A 288 10.61 -7.79 15.84
C GLU A 288 9.34 -8.03 15.03
N ARG A 289 8.49 -7.00 14.84
CA ARG A 289 7.26 -7.14 14.05
C ARG A 289 7.54 -7.44 12.58
N ALA A 290 8.59 -6.87 12.01
CA ALA A 290 9.01 -7.19 10.64
C ALA A 290 9.48 -8.65 10.51
N ALA A 291 10.23 -9.17 11.50
CA ALA A 291 10.64 -10.57 11.55
C ALA A 291 9.43 -11.52 11.69
N GLU A 292 8.48 -11.20 12.58
CA GLU A 292 7.24 -11.95 12.76
C GLU A 292 6.42 -12.05 11.46
N ILE A 293 6.31 -10.97 10.70
CA ILE A 293 5.63 -10.99 9.39
C ILE A 293 6.39 -11.87 8.39
N ALA A 294 7.72 -11.87 8.43
CA ALA A 294 8.52 -12.76 7.59
C ALA A 294 8.31 -14.24 7.94
N GLU A 295 8.21 -14.59 9.22
CA GLU A 295 7.89 -15.93 9.69
C GLU A 295 6.47 -16.37 9.28
N ARG A 296 5.46 -15.50 9.44
CA ARG A 296 4.08 -15.75 8.98
C ARG A 296 4.04 -16.06 7.49
N ARG A 297 4.78 -15.29 6.71
CA ARG A 297 4.90 -15.47 5.26
C ARG A 297 5.53 -16.82 4.91
N ALA A 298 6.62 -17.19 5.56
CA ALA A 298 7.29 -18.46 5.35
C ALA A 298 6.38 -19.65 5.75
N GLY A 299 5.71 -19.56 6.90
CA GLY A 299 4.75 -20.56 7.36
C GLY A 299 3.57 -20.74 6.42
N PHE A 300 2.99 -19.64 5.93
CA PHE A 300 1.90 -19.71 4.96
C PHE A 300 2.38 -20.32 3.62
N ALA A 301 3.55 -19.91 3.12
CA ALA A 301 4.09 -20.47 1.88
C ALA A 301 4.33 -21.98 1.99
N ALA A 302 4.88 -22.46 3.12
CA ALA A 302 5.09 -23.89 3.37
C ALA A 302 3.76 -24.67 3.42
N ALA A 303 2.75 -24.12 4.09
CA ALA A 303 1.45 -24.77 4.23
C ALA A 303 0.67 -24.83 2.90
N MET A 304 0.93 -23.91 1.99
CA MET A 304 0.30 -23.87 0.65
C MET A 304 1.07 -24.66 -0.43
N ALA A 305 2.22 -25.28 -0.08
CA ALA A 305 3.08 -25.96 -1.05
C ALA A 305 2.39 -27.10 -1.82
N ASP A 306 1.52 -27.82 -1.14
CA ASP A 306 0.76 -28.96 -1.71
C ASP A 306 -0.53 -28.51 -2.44
N ARG A 307 -0.72 -27.21 -2.64
CA ARG A 307 -1.89 -26.63 -3.35
C ARG A 307 -3.23 -27.11 -2.79
N PRO A 308 -3.53 -26.83 -1.51
CA PRO A 308 -4.76 -27.31 -0.87
C PRO A 308 -6.00 -26.87 -1.67
N GLY A 309 -6.88 -27.84 -1.97
CA GLY A 309 -8.06 -27.61 -2.80
C GLY A 309 -7.76 -27.09 -4.22
N GLY A 310 -6.50 -27.22 -4.70
CA GLY A 310 -6.05 -26.71 -5.99
C GLY A 310 -5.67 -25.22 -5.99
N PHE A 311 -5.74 -24.51 -4.85
CA PHE A 311 -5.30 -23.13 -4.75
C PHE A 311 -3.76 -23.03 -4.79
N GLU A 312 -3.24 -22.08 -5.54
CA GLU A 312 -1.81 -21.94 -5.80
C GLU A 312 -1.31 -20.52 -5.51
N ILE A 313 -0.20 -20.39 -4.78
CA ILE A 313 0.47 -19.10 -4.63
C ILE A 313 1.17 -18.75 -5.94
N ALA A 314 0.72 -17.67 -6.58
CA ALA A 314 1.39 -17.09 -7.73
C ALA A 314 2.50 -16.11 -7.32
N ALA A 315 2.33 -15.40 -6.21
CA ALA A 315 3.34 -14.54 -5.60
C ALA A 315 3.09 -14.37 -4.11
N ILE A 316 4.16 -14.10 -3.35
CA ILE A 316 4.09 -13.86 -1.91
C ILE A 316 5.21 -12.93 -1.47
N GLY A 317 4.88 -11.93 -0.65
CA GLY A 317 5.86 -10.99 -0.11
C GLY A 317 5.19 -9.89 0.71
N GLY A 318 5.98 -9.01 1.32
CA GLY A 318 5.41 -7.95 2.14
C GLY A 318 4.35 -8.46 3.11
N PHE A 319 3.14 -7.97 2.97
CA PHE A 319 1.94 -8.34 3.75
C PHE A 319 1.00 -9.31 3.04
N PHE A 320 1.30 -9.74 1.79
CA PHE A 320 0.33 -10.38 0.92
C PHE A 320 0.80 -11.68 0.30
N ALA A 321 -0.16 -12.57 0.03
CA ALA A 321 -0.07 -13.59 -0.99
C ALA A 321 -1.08 -13.32 -2.10
N TRP A 322 -0.65 -13.51 -3.33
CA TRP A 322 -1.45 -13.48 -4.54
C TRP A 322 -1.73 -14.91 -4.95
N VAL A 323 -2.97 -15.38 -4.75
CA VAL A 323 -3.33 -16.79 -4.81
C VAL A 323 -4.26 -17.02 -5.99
N ARG A 324 -3.93 -17.98 -6.84
CA ARG A 324 -4.81 -18.45 -7.94
C ARG A 324 -5.81 -19.46 -7.40
N HIS A 325 -7.09 -19.27 -7.71
CA HIS A 325 -8.12 -20.29 -7.45
C HIS A 325 -8.25 -21.29 -8.62
N PRO A 326 -8.65 -22.55 -8.36
CA PRO A 326 -8.65 -23.63 -9.36
C PRO A 326 -9.84 -23.60 -10.34
N PHE A 327 -10.88 -22.84 -10.08
CA PHE A 327 -12.18 -22.93 -10.77
C PHE A 327 -12.20 -22.10 -12.07
N PRO A 328 -12.15 -22.72 -13.29
CA PRO A 328 -12.17 -21.98 -14.55
C PRO A 328 -13.57 -21.45 -14.90
N ASP A 329 -14.61 -22.10 -14.38
CA ASP A 329 -16.02 -21.83 -14.75
C ASP A 329 -16.74 -20.94 -13.72
N ARG A 330 -16.03 -20.45 -12.69
CA ARG A 330 -16.56 -19.55 -11.65
C ARG A 330 -15.85 -18.21 -11.72
N SER A 331 -16.58 -17.11 -11.62
CA SER A 331 -15.94 -15.80 -11.46
C SER A 331 -15.23 -15.70 -10.10
N THR A 332 -14.21 -14.87 -10.03
CA THR A 332 -13.46 -14.66 -8.77
C THR A 332 -14.38 -14.13 -7.66
N GLU A 333 -15.40 -13.30 -7.98
CA GLU A 333 -16.39 -12.82 -7.01
C GLU A 333 -17.26 -13.95 -6.46
N GLN A 334 -17.64 -14.92 -7.32
CA GLN A 334 -18.38 -16.11 -6.87
C GLN A 334 -17.55 -16.94 -5.91
N VAL A 335 -16.27 -17.16 -6.24
CA VAL A 335 -15.35 -17.91 -5.37
C VAL A 335 -15.18 -17.20 -4.02
N VAL A 336 -14.98 -15.86 -4.01
CA VAL A 336 -14.89 -15.11 -2.77
C VAL A 336 -16.17 -15.20 -1.95
N ARG A 337 -17.35 -15.09 -2.58
CA ARG A 337 -18.64 -15.27 -1.89
C ARG A 337 -18.75 -16.65 -1.26
N GLU A 338 -18.38 -17.71 -1.96
CA GLU A 338 -18.41 -19.09 -1.45
C GLU A 338 -17.42 -19.27 -0.28
N LEU A 339 -16.20 -18.76 -0.39
CA LEU A 339 -15.23 -18.78 0.69
C LEU A 339 -15.77 -18.07 1.96
N VAL A 340 -16.41 -16.92 1.81
CA VAL A 340 -16.99 -16.19 2.94
C VAL A 340 -18.20 -16.93 3.51
N THR A 341 -19.16 -17.33 2.67
CA THR A 341 -20.47 -17.84 3.15
C THR A 341 -20.43 -19.28 3.61
N GLN A 342 -19.58 -20.11 3.00
CA GLN A 342 -19.51 -21.54 3.27
C GLN A 342 -18.29 -21.94 4.10
N GLN A 343 -17.17 -21.21 3.93
CA GLN A 343 -15.91 -21.54 4.57
C GLN A 343 -15.51 -20.56 5.69
N ASP A 344 -16.30 -19.51 5.94
CA ASP A 344 -15.96 -18.48 6.94
C ASP A 344 -14.56 -17.86 6.72
N LEU A 345 -14.13 -17.75 5.44
CA LEU A 345 -12.83 -17.24 5.03
C LEU A 345 -13.00 -15.99 4.16
N LEU A 346 -12.60 -14.82 4.67
CA LEU A 346 -12.67 -13.55 3.95
C LEU A 346 -11.34 -13.24 3.27
N VAL A 347 -11.37 -13.10 1.95
CA VAL A 347 -10.27 -12.63 1.09
C VAL A 347 -10.79 -11.56 0.13
N ILE A 348 -9.91 -10.89 -0.62
CA ILE A 348 -10.32 -9.88 -1.60
C ILE A 348 -10.20 -10.44 -3.01
N PRO A 349 -11.22 -10.28 -3.89
CA PRO A 349 -11.16 -10.74 -5.26
C PRO A 349 -10.08 -9.99 -6.05
N GLY A 350 -9.39 -10.70 -6.93
CA GLY A 350 -8.33 -10.16 -7.78
C GLY A 350 -8.84 -9.14 -8.79
N THR A 351 -10.09 -9.25 -9.21
CA THR A 351 -10.78 -8.30 -10.09
C THR A 351 -10.86 -6.88 -9.52
N ALA A 352 -10.66 -6.70 -8.22
CA ALA A 352 -10.47 -5.38 -7.61
C ALA A 352 -9.16 -4.68 -8.05
N PHE A 353 -8.19 -5.43 -8.58
CA PHE A 353 -6.84 -4.97 -8.89
C PHE A 353 -6.47 -5.09 -10.37
N THR A 354 -7.32 -5.74 -11.15
CA THR A 354 -7.12 -5.98 -12.59
C THR A 354 -8.41 -5.66 -13.37
N PRO A 355 -8.31 -5.19 -14.61
CA PRO A 355 -9.49 -4.91 -15.44
C PRO A 355 -10.19 -6.19 -15.94
N ASP A 356 -9.55 -7.33 -15.80
CA ASP A 356 -9.98 -8.66 -16.25
C ASP A 356 -9.94 -9.66 -15.10
N ASP A 357 -10.74 -10.73 -15.18
CA ASP A 357 -10.71 -11.82 -14.21
C ASP A 357 -9.56 -12.78 -14.52
N ARG A 358 -8.49 -12.70 -13.73
CA ARG A 358 -7.30 -13.57 -13.81
C ARG A 358 -7.35 -14.75 -12.84
N ARG A 359 -8.51 -15.00 -12.24
CA ARG A 359 -8.75 -16.05 -11.22
C ARG A 359 -7.85 -15.91 -10.00
N MET A 360 -7.70 -14.70 -9.49
CA MET A 360 -6.76 -14.39 -8.42
C MET A 360 -7.47 -13.88 -7.18
N LEU A 361 -6.88 -14.15 -6.04
CA LEU A 361 -7.31 -13.71 -4.71
C LEU A 361 -6.16 -12.99 -4.02
N ARG A 362 -6.45 -11.86 -3.37
CA ARG A 362 -5.49 -11.26 -2.43
C ARG A 362 -5.75 -11.80 -1.03
N VAL A 363 -4.75 -12.44 -0.47
CA VAL A 363 -4.71 -12.93 0.91
C VAL A 363 -3.80 -12.03 1.74
N SER A 364 -4.32 -11.39 2.79
CA SER A 364 -3.51 -10.59 3.72
C SER A 364 -2.87 -11.47 4.78
N ILE A 365 -1.61 -11.84 4.56
CA ILE A 365 -0.83 -12.66 5.50
C ILE A 365 -0.45 -11.88 6.75
N GLY A 366 -0.34 -10.56 6.63
CA GLY A 366 -0.05 -9.70 7.77
C GLY A 366 -1.08 -9.81 8.90
N ASN A 367 -2.33 -10.19 8.59
CA ASN A 367 -3.40 -10.39 9.57
C ASN A 367 -3.44 -11.82 10.13
N LEU A 368 -2.76 -12.77 9.46
CA LEU A 368 -2.90 -14.18 9.77
C LEU A 368 -2.23 -14.51 11.10
N ASP A 369 -2.99 -15.09 12.02
CA ASP A 369 -2.43 -15.72 13.21
C ASP A 369 -1.67 -16.98 12.77
N PRO A 370 -0.36 -17.13 13.09
CA PRO A 370 0.40 -18.32 12.75
C PRO A 370 -0.23 -19.63 13.22
N GLN A 371 -0.94 -19.62 14.35
CA GLN A 371 -1.64 -20.79 14.90
C GLN A 371 -2.84 -21.20 14.05
N ARG A 372 -3.33 -20.31 13.18
CA ARG A 372 -4.51 -20.53 12.34
C ARG A 372 -4.19 -20.80 10.87
N VAL A 373 -2.91 -20.99 10.53
CA VAL A 373 -2.51 -21.33 9.14
C VAL A 373 -3.15 -22.65 8.71
N ALA A 374 -3.19 -23.65 9.60
CA ALA A 374 -3.83 -24.94 9.34
C ALA A 374 -5.32 -24.80 9.03
N ASP A 375 -6.03 -23.89 9.73
CA ASP A 375 -7.45 -23.63 9.49
C ASP A 375 -7.67 -23.06 8.07
N VAL A 376 -6.75 -22.20 7.58
CA VAL A 376 -6.83 -21.65 6.22
C VAL A 376 -6.69 -22.76 5.20
N VAL A 377 -5.70 -23.63 5.37
CA VAL A 377 -5.44 -24.78 4.48
C VAL A 377 -6.65 -25.72 4.43
N GLU A 378 -7.21 -26.08 5.60
CA GLU A 378 -8.42 -26.90 5.71
C GLU A 378 -9.57 -26.33 4.90
N ARG A 379 -9.86 -25.01 5.10
CA ARG A 379 -10.98 -24.31 4.41
C ARG A 379 -10.79 -24.22 2.90
N LEU A 380 -9.56 -24.02 2.44
CA LEU A 380 -9.25 -24.03 1.02
C LEU A 380 -9.39 -25.44 0.43
N THR A 381 -8.99 -26.48 1.17
CA THR A 381 -9.16 -27.89 0.75
C THR A 381 -10.63 -28.22 0.59
N GLU A 382 -11.46 -27.94 1.61
CA GLU A 382 -12.90 -28.16 1.54
C GLU A 382 -13.59 -27.38 0.41
N ALA A 383 -13.13 -26.15 0.13
CA ALA A 383 -13.64 -25.34 -0.97
C ALA A 383 -13.31 -25.96 -2.33
N GLY A 384 -12.17 -26.63 -2.45
CA GLY A 384 -11.76 -27.32 -3.68
C GLY A 384 -12.49 -28.63 -3.97
N GLU A 385 -13.09 -29.24 -2.94
CA GLU A 385 -13.87 -30.49 -3.05
C GLU A 385 -15.34 -30.27 -3.47
N ASN A 386 -15.82 -29.02 -3.39
CA ASN A 386 -17.19 -28.60 -3.73
C ASN A 386 -17.25 -27.92 -5.11
#